data_8fc500c2e4935b40966793b283c115d7
#
_entry.id   8fc500c2e4935b40966793b283c115d7
#
_cell.length_a   1.000
_cell.length_b   1.000
_cell.length_c   1.000
_cell.angle_alpha   90.00
_cell.angle_beta   90.00
_cell.angle_gamma   90.00
#
_symmetry.space_group_name_H-M   'P 1'
#
loop_
_entity.id
_entity.type
_entity.pdbx_description
1 polymer ?
#
loop_
_entity_poly.entity_id
_entity_poly.type
_entity_poly.pdbx_seq_one_letter_code
_entity_poly.pdbx_strand_id
1 'polypeptide(L)'
;MSVSKFDIVTINSPRTSELSQFWAEVLGLQEIEREDGDRWILLGDSLGGRTIGFQRGEHIGGSIHIDLSCSVSDFPTERERLMQLGATETRAMRNEPYGLIANFSDLDGNLFDLCAYVSGD
;
A
#
# COMPACT_ATOMS: atom_id res chain seq x y z
N MET A 1 -29.84 1.64 -0.96
CA MET A 1 -28.98 0.50 -1.36
C MET A 1 -28.25 0.86 -2.63
N SER A 2 -26.96 0.57 -2.70
CA SER A 2 -26.14 0.88 -3.86
C SER A 2 -25.89 -0.35 -4.71
N VAL A 3 -25.85 -0.18 -6.04
CA VAL A 3 -25.40 -1.23 -6.95
C VAL A 3 -23.93 -1.07 -7.32
N SER A 4 -23.32 0.03 -6.89
CA SER A 4 -21.89 0.24 -7.10
C SER A 4 -21.07 -0.58 -6.09
N LYS A 5 -19.92 -1.03 -6.55
CA LYS A 5 -18.96 -1.77 -5.70
C LYS A 5 -17.61 -1.12 -5.82
N PHE A 6 -16.85 -1.19 -4.74
CA PHE A 6 -15.44 -0.80 -4.82
C PHE A 6 -14.73 -1.78 -5.76
N ASP A 7 -13.95 -1.26 -6.70
CA ASP A 7 -13.17 -2.10 -7.61
C ASP A 7 -11.69 -2.04 -7.26
N ILE A 8 -11.03 -0.94 -7.56
CA ILE A 8 -9.59 -0.80 -7.34
C ILE A 8 -9.24 0.64 -6.98
N VAL A 9 -8.07 0.81 -6.40
CA VAL A 9 -7.38 2.11 -6.34
C VAL A 9 -6.36 2.12 -7.48
N THR A 10 -6.30 3.19 -8.25
CA THR A 10 -5.29 3.35 -9.31
C THR A 10 -4.31 4.44 -8.92
N ILE A 11 -3.02 4.12 -9.04
CA ILE A 11 -1.92 5.05 -8.75
C ILE A 11 -1.16 5.31 -10.05
N ASN A 12 -0.96 6.59 -10.36
CA ASN A 12 -0.09 6.97 -11.47
C ASN A 12 1.36 6.90 -11.05
N SER A 13 2.21 6.38 -11.93
CA SER A 13 3.63 6.24 -11.65
C SER A 13 4.44 6.33 -12.95
N PRO A 14 5.62 6.98 -12.92
CA PRO A 14 6.54 6.92 -14.05
C PRO A 14 7.29 5.58 -14.11
N ARG A 15 7.16 4.73 -13.07
CA ARG A 15 7.85 3.44 -12.98
C ARG A 15 6.93 2.38 -12.37
N THR A 16 5.93 2.02 -13.12
CA THR A 16 4.86 1.13 -12.67
C THR A 16 5.37 -0.25 -12.28
N SER A 17 6.38 -0.79 -12.98
CA SER A 17 6.90 -2.12 -12.67
C SER A 17 7.53 -2.16 -11.27
N GLU A 18 8.38 -1.19 -10.94
CA GLU A 18 9.01 -1.14 -9.62
C GLU A 18 8.01 -0.85 -8.54
N LEU A 19 7.10 0.10 -8.77
CA LEU A 19 6.11 0.46 -7.76
C LEU A 19 5.12 -0.68 -7.51
N SER A 20 4.65 -1.34 -8.57
CA SER A 20 3.73 -2.46 -8.41
C SER A 20 4.40 -3.63 -7.69
N GLN A 21 5.67 -3.89 -7.95
CA GLN A 21 6.39 -4.96 -7.24
C GLN A 21 6.54 -4.63 -5.76
N PHE A 22 6.82 -3.37 -5.43
CA PHE A 22 6.86 -2.93 -4.04
C PHE A 22 5.53 -3.25 -3.33
N TRP A 23 4.42 -2.82 -3.90
CA TRP A 23 3.10 -3.04 -3.28
C TRP A 23 2.68 -4.51 -3.28
N ALA A 24 3.07 -5.28 -4.32
CA ALA A 24 2.82 -6.71 -4.32
C ALA A 24 3.48 -7.39 -3.13
N GLU A 25 4.70 -7.01 -2.81
CA GLU A 25 5.41 -7.58 -1.67
C GLU A 25 4.87 -7.07 -0.33
N VAL A 26 4.54 -5.78 -0.25
CA VAL A 26 3.95 -5.22 0.99
C VAL A 26 2.65 -5.93 1.35
N LEU A 27 1.78 -6.13 0.36
CA LEU A 27 0.42 -6.64 0.60
C LEU A 27 0.25 -8.13 0.37
N GLY A 28 1.29 -8.82 -0.11
CA GLY A 28 1.16 -10.23 -0.45
C GLY A 28 0.27 -10.46 -1.65
N LEU A 29 0.31 -9.54 -2.61
CA LEU A 29 -0.49 -9.63 -3.83
C LEU A 29 0.37 -10.10 -4.98
N GLN A 30 -0.28 -10.46 -6.09
CA GLN A 30 0.39 -10.86 -7.30
C GLN A 30 -0.14 -10.08 -8.49
N GLU A 31 0.70 -9.95 -9.51
CA GLU A 31 0.29 -9.30 -10.76
C GLU A 31 -0.72 -10.21 -11.47
N ILE A 32 -1.90 -9.67 -11.76
CA ILE A 32 -2.96 -10.44 -12.42
C ILE A 32 -3.28 -9.91 -13.81
N GLU A 33 -2.79 -8.71 -14.17
CA GLU A 33 -3.05 -8.12 -15.47
C GLU A 33 -1.92 -7.16 -15.83
N ARG A 34 -1.51 -7.17 -17.09
CA ARG A 34 -0.50 -6.22 -17.60
C ARG A 34 -0.83 -5.91 -19.05
N GLU A 35 -0.78 -4.61 -19.42
CA GLU A 35 -1.09 -4.16 -20.78
C GLU A 35 -0.01 -3.20 -21.29
N ASP A 36 0.31 -3.33 -22.56
CA ASP A 36 1.25 -2.44 -23.26
C ASP A 36 2.57 -2.28 -22.51
N GLY A 37 3.23 -3.42 -22.24
CA GLY A 37 4.45 -3.42 -21.47
C GLY A 37 4.15 -3.12 -20.03
N ASP A 38 4.48 -1.91 -19.57
CA ASP A 38 4.21 -1.47 -18.21
C ASP A 38 3.27 -0.27 -18.14
N ARG A 39 2.47 -0.04 -19.19
CA ARG A 39 1.51 1.06 -19.17
C ARG A 39 0.44 0.87 -18.11
N TRP A 40 0.07 -0.38 -17.87
CA TRP A 40 -0.95 -0.76 -16.89
C TRP A 40 -0.55 -2.07 -16.22
N ILE A 41 -0.57 -2.08 -14.89
CA ILE A 41 -0.32 -3.28 -14.09
C ILE A 41 -1.37 -3.34 -12.99
N LEU A 42 -2.04 -4.49 -12.86
CA LEU A 42 -3.04 -4.69 -11.83
C LEU A 42 -2.61 -5.81 -10.90
N LEU A 43 -2.68 -5.54 -9.60
CA LEU A 43 -2.41 -6.52 -8.55
C LEU A 43 -3.73 -7.05 -8.01
N GLY A 44 -3.71 -8.30 -7.61
CA GLY A 44 -4.84 -8.95 -6.98
C GLY A 44 -4.42 -9.96 -5.93
N ASP A 45 -5.39 -10.47 -5.20
CA ASP A 45 -5.15 -11.48 -4.18
C ASP A 45 -5.05 -12.88 -4.80
N SER A 46 -4.82 -13.90 -3.95
CA SER A 46 -4.63 -15.28 -4.40
C SER A 46 -5.87 -15.88 -5.08
N LEU A 47 -7.02 -15.27 -4.91
CA LEU A 47 -8.27 -15.70 -5.54
C LEU A 47 -8.59 -14.86 -6.78
N GLY A 48 -7.67 -14.01 -7.22
CA GLY A 48 -7.87 -13.15 -8.37
C GLY A 48 -8.68 -11.90 -8.07
N GLY A 49 -8.91 -11.58 -6.79
CA GLY A 49 -9.63 -10.37 -6.40
C GLY A 49 -8.83 -9.12 -6.72
N ARG A 50 -9.40 -8.24 -7.53
CA ARG A 50 -8.76 -7.01 -7.98
C ARG A 50 -8.54 -6.07 -6.79
N THR A 51 -7.38 -5.44 -6.70
CA THR A 51 -7.04 -4.65 -5.52
C THR A 51 -6.48 -3.27 -5.88
N ILE A 52 -5.34 -3.20 -6.54
CA ILE A 52 -4.65 -1.94 -6.79
C ILE A 52 -4.03 -1.97 -8.18
N GLY A 53 -4.25 -0.90 -8.95
CA GLY A 53 -3.71 -0.74 -10.29
C GLY A 53 -2.68 0.36 -10.36
N PHE A 54 -1.77 0.23 -11.32
CA PHE A 54 -0.71 1.19 -11.57
C PHE A 54 -0.74 1.58 -13.04
N GLN A 55 -0.83 2.87 -13.29
CA GLN A 55 -0.93 3.41 -14.63
C GLN A 55 0.26 4.33 -14.87
N ARG A 56 0.95 4.13 -16.02
CA ARG A 56 2.08 5.00 -16.35
C ARG A 56 1.59 6.42 -16.57
N GLY A 57 2.19 7.34 -15.86
CA GLY A 57 1.82 8.73 -15.94
C GLY A 57 2.57 9.56 -14.91
N GLU A 58 2.32 10.85 -14.94
CA GLU A 58 2.92 11.75 -13.99
C GLU A 58 2.39 11.45 -12.58
N HIS A 59 3.30 11.43 -11.62
CA HIS A 59 2.96 11.18 -10.24
C HIS A 59 2.53 12.49 -9.55
N ILE A 60 1.36 12.43 -8.90
CA ILE A 60 0.87 13.51 -8.05
C ILE A 60 0.49 12.87 -6.71
N GLY A 61 1.34 13.08 -5.69
CA GLY A 61 1.12 12.47 -4.39
C GLY A 61 0.48 13.39 -3.37
N GLY A 62 0.11 12.87 -2.22
CA GLY A 62 -0.15 13.63 -1.00
C GLY A 62 -1.62 13.90 -0.65
N SER A 63 -2.57 13.67 -1.54
CA SER A 63 -3.98 13.93 -1.23
C SER A 63 -4.75 12.67 -0.80
N ILE A 64 -4.23 11.49 -1.08
CA ILE A 64 -4.83 10.21 -0.69
C ILE A 64 -3.72 9.35 -0.09
N HIS A 65 -4.05 8.58 0.94
CA HIS A 65 -3.11 7.63 1.50
C HIS A 65 -3.80 6.30 1.79
N ILE A 66 -2.99 5.26 1.87
CA ILE A 66 -3.45 3.91 2.17
C ILE A 66 -3.15 3.63 3.64
N ASP A 67 -4.09 3.02 4.35
CA ASP A 67 -3.87 2.57 5.70
C ASP A 67 -3.69 1.06 5.72
N LEU A 68 -2.58 0.60 6.32
CA LEU A 68 -2.31 -0.80 6.56
C LEU A 68 -2.51 -1.07 8.06
N SER A 69 -2.87 -2.29 8.41
CA SER A 69 -2.98 -2.68 9.80
C SER A 69 -2.33 -4.03 10.07
N CYS A 70 -1.86 -4.19 11.29
CA CYS A 70 -1.33 -5.46 11.78
C CYS A 70 -1.59 -5.55 13.29
N SER A 71 -1.22 -6.66 13.91
CA SER A 71 -1.32 -6.78 15.35
C SER A 71 -0.25 -5.96 16.05
N VAL A 72 -0.47 -5.63 17.30
CA VAL A 72 0.52 -4.91 18.12
C VAL A 72 1.82 -5.71 18.19
N SER A 73 1.71 -7.05 18.35
CA SER A 73 2.90 -7.89 18.44
C SER A 73 3.69 -7.97 17.15
N ASP A 74 3.05 -7.80 15.99
CA ASP A 74 3.72 -7.84 14.69
C ASP A 74 4.27 -6.48 14.27
N PHE A 75 3.86 -5.40 14.91
CA PHE A 75 4.18 -4.05 14.46
C PHE A 75 5.69 -3.80 14.28
N PRO A 76 6.56 -4.12 15.25
CA PRO A 76 7.99 -3.85 15.08
C PRO A 76 8.61 -4.57 13.88
N THR A 77 8.23 -5.83 13.68
CA THR A 77 8.75 -6.63 12.58
C THR A 77 8.22 -6.13 11.24
N GLU A 78 6.95 -5.79 11.19
CA GLU A 78 6.35 -5.29 9.95
C GLU A 78 6.90 -3.91 9.58
N ARG A 79 7.08 -3.04 10.57
CA ARG A 79 7.72 -1.74 10.35
C ARG A 79 9.09 -1.90 9.69
N GLU A 80 9.91 -2.80 10.24
CA GLU A 80 11.24 -3.08 9.71
C GLU A 80 11.17 -3.65 8.30
N ARG A 81 10.24 -4.57 8.06
CA ARG A 81 10.04 -5.18 6.74
C ARG A 81 9.71 -4.13 5.69
N LEU A 82 8.81 -3.18 6.01
CA LEU A 82 8.45 -2.11 5.07
C LEU A 82 9.65 -1.29 4.66
N MET A 83 10.51 -0.94 5.63
CA MET A 83 11.71 -0.18 5.33
C MET A 83 12.71 -0.99 4.50
N GLN A 84 12.83 -2.29 4.74
CA GLN A 84 13.68 -3.16 3.93
C GLN A 84 13.18 -3.29 2.50
N LEU A 85 11.87 -3.18 2.27
CA LEU A 85 11.30 -3.20 0.93
C LEU A 85 11.48 -1.88 0.19
N GLY A 86 11.91 -0.83 0.87
CA GLY A 86 12.18 0.46 0.25
C GLY A 86 11.30 1.61 0.71
N ALA A 87 10.39 1.37 1.65
CA ALA A 87 9.57 2.45 2.19
C ALA A 87 10.43 3.39 3.03
N THR A 88 10.09 4.68 3.01
CA THR A 88 10.70 5.67 3.87
C THR A 88 9.75 5.98 5.01
N GLU A 89 10.24 5.88 6.24
CA GLU A 89 9.44 6.28 7.40
C GLU A 89 9.45 7.80 7.49
N THR A 90 8.27 8.42 7.29
CA THR A 90 8.16 9.89 7.28
C THR A 90 7.86 10.44 8.66
N ARG A 91 7.26 9.63 9.52
CA ARG A 91 7.07 9.97 10.92
C ARG A 91 7.19 8.69 11.74
N ALA A 92 8.03 8.74 12.78
CA ALA A 92 8.36 7.57 13.59
C ALA A 92 7.15 7.01 14.33
N MET A 93 7.23 5.73 14.68
CA MET A 93 6.22 5.05 15.47
C MET A 93 5.94 5.82 16.76
N ARG A 94 4.67 5.94 17.08
CA ARG A 94 4.21 6.56 18.30
C ARG A 94 2.99 5.83 18.85
N ASN A 95 2.75 6.03 20.11
CA ASN A 95 1.65 5.40 20.83
C ASN A 95 0.52 6.43 20.94
N GLU A 96 -0.60 6.14 20.28
CA GLU A 96 -1.79 6.97 20.32
C GLU A 96 -2.88 6.26 21.15
N PRO A 97 -3.97 6.96 21.55
CA PRO A 97 -5.03 6.30 22.30
C PRO A 97 -5.62 5.07 21.62
N TYR A 98 -5.62 5.05 20.27
CA TYR A 98 -6.18 3.94 19.49
C TYR A 98 -5.17 2.83 19.19
N GLY A 99 -3.89 3.03 19.49
CA GLY A 99 -2.85 2.04 19.25
C GLY A 99 -1.56 2.64 18.71
N LEU A 100 -0.77 1.80 18.06
CA LEU A 100 0.51 2.23 17.45
C LEU A 100 0.28 2.72 16.04
N ILE A 101 1.05 3.71 15.63
CA ILE A 101 1.04 4.20 14.25
C ILE A 101 2.44 4.66 13.83
N ALA A 102 2.78 4.40 12.59
CA ALA A 102 3.95 4.99 11.91
C ALA A 102 3.53 5.40 10.51
N ASN A 103 4.12 6.48 10.01
CA ASN A 103 3.79 7.01 8.70
C ASN A 103 4.96 6.76 7.74
N PHE A 104 4.63 6.43 6.49
CA PHE A 104 5.61 6.05 5.48
C PHE A 104 5.28 6.70 4.14
N SER A 105 6.27 6.65 3.25
CA SER A 105 6.03 6.86 1.83
C SER A 105 6.59 5.68 1.05
N ASP A 106 5.96 5.38 -0.09
CA ASP A 106 6.42 4.33 -0.99
C ASP A 106 7.54 4.83 -1.90
N LEU A 107 7.91 4.05 -2.93
CA LEU A 107 9.03 4.38 -3.82
C LEU A 107 8.82 5.69 -4.59
N ASP A 108 7.59 6.09 -4.80
CA ASP A 108 7.24 7.31 -5.54
C ASP A 108 6.74 8.43 -4.62
N GLY A 109 6.84 8.26 -3.32
CA GLY A 109 6.39 9.27 -2.37
C GLY A 109 4.90 9.24 -2.05
N ASN A 110 4.18 8.18 -2.45
CA ASN A 110 2.79 8.01 -2.02
C ASN A 110 2.76 7.72 -0.53
N LEU A 111 1.91 8.42 0.20
CA LEU A 111 1.83 8.27 1.65
C LEU A 111 1.01 7.05 2.03
N PHE A 112 1.46 6.34 3.05
CA PHE A 112 0.70 5.26 3.66
C PHE A 112 1.07 5.14 5.13
N ASP A 113 0.19 4.52 5.91
CA ASP A 113 0.35 4.38 7.34
C ASP A 113 0.32 2.91 7.72
N LEU A 114 1.08 2.56 8.76
CA LEU A 114 0.95 1.27 9.42
C LEU A 114 0.40 1.51 10.81
N CYS A 115 -0.73 0.85 11.11
CA CYS A 115 -1.40 0.97 12.39
C CYS A 115 -1.53 -0.41 13.05
N ALA A 116 -1.44 -0.41 14.38
CA ALA A 116 -1.75 -1.60 15.15
C ALA A 116 -2.73 -1.16 16.23
N TYR A 117 -4.01 -1.40 15.97
CA TYR A 117 -5.06 -0.94 16.87
C TYR A 117 -5.08 -1.77 18.13
N VAL A 118 -5.20 -1.11 19.29
CA VAL A 118 -5.45 -1.84 20.51
C VAL A 118 -6.85 -2.44 20.42
N SER A 119 -6.99 -3.66 20.93
CA SER A 119 -8.27 -4.33 20.90
C SER A 119 -9.29 -3.51 21.67
N GLY A 120 -10.25 -2.95 20.96
CA GLY A 120 -11.27 -2.08 21.55
C GLY A 120 -12.54 -2.81 21.93
N ASP A 121 -12.54 -4.05 21.75
CA ASP A 121 -13.73 -4.88 21.97
C ASP A 121 -13.72 -5.55 23.32
#